data_dd1af27b88aba29da5aa06a0db4ace51
#
_entry.id   dd1af27b88aba29da5aa06a0db4ace51
#
_cell.length_a   1.000
_cell.length_b   1.000
_cell.length_c   1.000
_cell.angle_alpha   90.00
_cell.angle_beta   90.00
_cell.angle_gamma   90.00
#
_symmetry.space_group_name_H-M   'P 1'
#
loop_
_entity.id
_entity.type
_entity.pdbx_description
1 polymer ?
#
loop_
_entity_poly.entity_id
_entity_poly.type
_entity_poly.pdbx_seq_one_letter_code
_entity_poly.pdbx_strand_id
1 'polypeptide(L)'
;YVRAMQNTLGSSVESLTKIVGDQVEVLEFRVRDNCRFIGRPLKDLQFKKGILVSYIIRKGKASIAVGSSQVAIGDTVIIISQLQGLREINDVLA
;
A
#
# COMPACT_ATOMS: atom_id res chain seq x y z
N TYR A 1 7.63 -3.58 18.02
CA TYR A 1 7.49 -4.96 17.56
C TYR A 1 7.18 -5.02 16.05
N VAL A 2 6.46 -4.05 15.59
CA VAL A 2 6.24 -3.92 14.14
C VAL A 2 7.57 -3.70 13.43
N ARG A 3 8.47 -2.97 14.03
CA ARG A 3 9.78 -2.72 13.43
C ARG A 3 10.58 -3.97 13.21
N ALA A 4 10.55 -4.90 14.18
CA ALA A 4 11.28 -6.15 14.02
C ALA A 4 10.76 -6.93 12.82
N MET A 5 9.49 -6.80 12.53
CA MET A 5 8.88 -7.49 11.39
C MET A 5 9.21 -6.84 10.07
N GLN A 6 9.48 -5.55 10.04
CA GLN A 6 9.78 -4.85 8.80
C GLN A 6 10.97 -5.45 8.08
N ASN A 7 11.94 -5.95 8.81
CA ASN A 7 13.14 -6.55 8.21
C ASN A 7 12.82 -7.82 7.43
N THR A 8 11.69 -8.44 7.70
CA THR A 8 11.29 -9.67 7.04
C THR A 8 10.14 -9.49 6.06
N LEU A 9 9.58 -8.27 5.98
CA LEU A 9 8.39 -8.01 5.18
C LEU A 9 8.71 -7.51 3.77
N GLY A 10 9.92 -7.08 3.52
CA GLY A 10 10.28 -6.50 2.25
C GLY A 10 10.59 -5.02 2.40
N SER A 11 11.28 -4.47 1.41
CA SER A 11 11.84 -3.12 1.51
C SER A 11 10.79 -2.02 1.40
N SER A 12 9.64 -2.30 0.78
CA SER A 12 8.61 -1.28 0.54
C SER A 12 7.64 -1.13 1.69
N VAL A 13 7.56 -2.12 2.58
CA VAL A 13 6.59 -2.10 3.67
C VAL A 13 7.14 -1.30 4.83
N GLU A 14 6.45 -0.20 5.17
CA GLU A 14 6.81 0.64 6.30
C GLU A 14 6.17 0.15 7.60
N SER A 15 5.00 -0.43 7.49
CA SER A 15 4.24 -0.87 8.65
C SER A 15 3.22 -1.91 8.21
N LEU A 16 2.93 -2.86 9.11
CA LEU A 16 1.91 -3.87 8.88
C LEU A 16 1.13 -4.09 10.17
N THR A 17 -0.19 -4.06 10.07
CA THR A 17 -1.09 -4.36 11.17
C THR A 17 -2.09 -5.40 10.71
N LYS A 18 -2.32 -6.42 11.53
CA LYS A 18 -3.33 -7.44 11.24
C LYS A 18 -4.57 -7.19 12.08
N ILE A 19 -5.72 -7.28 11.44
CA ILE A 19 -7.00 -7.06 12.11
C ILE A 19 -7.95 -8.20 11.74
N VAL A 20 -9.08 -8.28 12.45
CA VAL A 20 -10.11 -9.30 12.24
C VAL A 20 -9.50 -10.71 12.28
N GLY A 21 -8.78 -11.00 13.38
CA GLY A 21 -8.23 -12.33 13.59
C GLY A 21 -7.26 -12.76 12.48
N ASP A 22 -6.42 -11.86 12.03
CA ASP A 22 -5.42 -12.09 10.97
C ASP A 22 -6.03 -12.26 9.58
N GLN A 23 -7.31 -11.98 9.40
CA GLN A 23 -7.95 -12.09 8.09
C GLN A 23 -7.70 -10.88 7.20
N VAL A 24 -7.35 -9.75 7.78
CA VAL A 24 -7.13 -8.50 7.06
C VAL A 24 -5.82 -7.89 7.50
N GLU A 25 -5.02 -7.47 6.53
CA GLU A 25 -3.78 -6.75 6.79
C GLU A 25 -3.95 -5.29 6.37
N VAL A 26 -3.44 -4.38 7.20
CA VAL A 26 -3.34 -2.96 6.85
C VAL A 26 -1.85 -2.67 6.70
N LEU A 27 -1.45 -2.30 5.50
CA LEU A 27 -0.04 -2.08 5.18
C LEU A 27 0.19 -0.63 4.78
N GLU A 28 1.32 -0.09 5.21
CA GLU A 28 1.81 1.20 4.74
C GLU A 28 3.00 0.96 3.84
N PHE A 29 2.86 1.39 2.58
CA PHE A 29 3.95 1.30 1.63
C PHE A 29 4.46 2.69 1.29
N ARG A 30 5.79 2.85 1.27
CA ARG A 30 6.40 4.06 0.74
C ARG A 30 6.53 3.93 -0.77
N VAL A 31 6.08 4.95 -1.49
CA VAL A 31 6.20 4.98 -2.95
C VAL A 31 7.63 5.39 -3.30
N ARG A 32 8.32 4.52 -4.00
CA ARG A 32 9.69 4.74 -4.47
C ARG A 32 9.70 4.67 -5.99
N ASP A 33 10.86 4.89 -6.58
CA ASP A 33 11.01 4.96 -8.04
C ASP A 33 10.68 3.63 -8.75
N ASN A 34 10.70 2.51 -8.03
CA ASN A 34 10.36 1.21 -8.60
C ASN A 34 8.85 0.95 -8.67
N CYS A 35 8.03 1.85 -8.15
CA CYS A 35 6.59 1.70 -8.21
C CYS A 35 6.12 1.82 -9.66
N ARG A 36 5.33 0.85 -10.13
CA ARG A 36 4.93 0.77 -11.54
C ARG A 36 3.76 1.67 -11.90
N PHE A 37 3.09 2.26 -10.92
CA PHE A 37 1.89 3.04 -11.21
C PHE A 37 1.98 4.50 -10.77
N ILE A 38 3.20 5.03 -10.67
CA ILE A 38 3.39 6.45 -10.37
C ILE A 38 2.71 7.29 -11.45
N GLY A 39 1.91 8.25 -11.03
CA GLY A 39 1.27 9.20 -11.94
C GLY A 39 0.11 8.64 -12.75
N ARG A 40 -0.33 7.42 -12.46
CA ARG A 40 -1.48 6.83 -13.14
C ARG A 40 -2.68 6.86 -12.20
N PRO A 41 -3.85 7.31 -12.68
CA PRO A 41 -5.06 7.30 -11.84
C PRO A 41 -5.37 5.89 -11.37
N LEU A 42 -5.75 5.76 -10.12
CA LEU A 42 -6.01 4.44 -9.54
C LEU A 42 -7.11 3.68 -10.29
N LYS A 43 -8.08 4.42 -10.82
CA LYS A 43 -9.18 3.81 -11.58
C LYS A 43 -8.72 3.09 -12.84
N ASP A 44 -7.54 3.46 -13.37
CA ASP A 44 -7.00 2.86 -14.58
C ASP A 44 -6.16 1.63 -14.30
N LEU A 45 -6.00 1.27 -13.03
CA LEU A 45 -5.17 0.15 -12.61
C LEU A 45 -6.05 -1.06 -12.28
N GLN A 46 -5.47 -2.24 -12.48
CA GLN A 46 -6.11 -3.46 -12.03
C GLN A 46 -5.40 -3.98 -10.80
N PHE A 47 -6.13 -4.04 -9.71
CA PHE A 47 -5.62 -4.56 -8.44
C PHE A 47 -6.06 -6.00 -8.27
N LYS A 48 -5.29 -6.76 -7.49
CA LYS A 48 -5.71 -8.08 -7.10
C LYS A 48 -7.00 -7.99 -6.29
N LYS A 49 -7.83 -9.03 -6.37
CA LYS A 49 -9.03 -9.09 -5.55
C LYS A 49 -8.65 -9.02 -4.08
N GLY A 50 -9.46 -8.32 -3.30
CA GLY A 50 -9.22 -8.20 -1.87
C GLY A 50 -8.28 -7.08 -1.49
N ILE A 51 -7.88 -6.24 -2.43
CA ILE A 51 -7.00 -5.11 -2.19
C ILE A 51 -7.81 -3.81 -2.28
N LEU A 52 -7.62 -2.95 -1.30
CA LEU A 52 -8.20 -1.61 -1.29
C LEU A 52 -7.11 -0.60 -0.97
N VAL A 53 -6.92 0.37 -1.85
CA VAL A 53 -6.07 1.53 -1.55
C VAL A 53 -6.94 2.52 -0.80
N SER A 54 -6.64 2.75 0.48
CA SER A 54 -7.52 3.54 1.33
C SER A 54 -7.09 4.99 1.47
N TYR A 55 -5.81 5.23 1.71
CA TYR A 55 -5.28 6.58 1.93
C TYR A 55 -3.97 6.77 1.19
N ILE A 56 -3.73 8.02 0.79
CA ILE A 56 -2.43 8.46 0.29
C ILE A 56 -1.97 9.57 1.21
N ILE A 57 -0.76 9.43 1.76
CA ILE A 57 -0.18 10.42 2.66
C ILE A 57 0.94 11.11 1.90
N ARG A 58 0.80 12.41 1.72
CA ARG A 58 1.78 13.24 1.03
C ARG A 58 2.19 14.39 1.91
N LYS A 59 3.48 14.49 2.20
CA LYS A 59 4.02 15.57 3.04
C LYS A 59 3.27 15.69 4.36
N GLY A 60 2.99 14.55 4.97
CA GLY A 60 2.31 14.49 6.25
C GLY A 60 0.80 14.67 6.20
N LYS A 61 0.21 14.85 5.01
CA LYS A 61 -1.22 15.01 4.85
C LYS A 61 -1.85 13.75 4.29
N ALA A 62 -2.82 13.21 5.00
CA ALA A 62 -3.54 12.02 4.56
C ALA A 62 -4.79 12.44 3.78
N SER A 63 -5.01 11.80 2.66
CA SER A 63 -6.21 11.98 1.84
C SER A 63 -6.80 10.62 1.52
N ILE A 64 -8.12 10.53 1.53
CA ILE A 64 -8.79 9.31 1.09
C ILE A 64 -8.51 9.11 -0.39
N ALA A 65 -8.05 7.90 -0.74
CA ALA A 65 -7.78 7.57 -2.13
C ALA A 65 -9.10 7.37 -2.89
N VAL A 66 -9.16 7.96 -4.07
CA VAL A 66 -10.31 7.82 -4.97
C VAL A 66 -9.80 7.42 -6.34
N GLY A 67 -10.72 7.14 -7.27
CA GLY A 67 -10.33 6.66 -8.60
C GLY A 67 -9.40 7.59 -9.35
N SER A 68 -9.55 8.91 -9.18
CA SER A 68 -8.70 9.89 -9.87
C SER A 68 -7.37 10.14 -9.16
N SER A 69 -7.16 9.56 -7.98
CA SER A 69 -5.93 9.75 -7.22
C SER A 69 -4.73 9.16 -7.95
N GLN A 70 -3.58 9.82 -7.81
CA GLN A 70 -2.32 9.36 -8.36
C GLN A 70 -1.28 9.39 -7.26
N VAL A 71 -0.38 8.41 -7.24
CA VAL A 71 0.72 8.39 -6.27
C VAL A 71 1.95 9.01 -6.88
N ALA A 72 2.81 9.55 -6.04
CA ALA A 72 4.10 10.12 -6.44
C ALA A 72 5.18 9.59 -5.52
N ILE A 73 6.42 9.69 -5.98
CA ILE A 73 7.57 9.26 -5.17
C ILE A 73 7.57 10.04 -3.86
N GLY A 74 7.76 9.34 -2.75
CA GLY A 74 7.76 9.92 -1.42
C GLY A 74 6.43 9.85 -0.71
N ASP A 75 5.35 9.53 -1.43
CA ASP A 75 4.06 9.29 -0.78
C ASP A 75 4.11 8.02 0.04
N THR A 76 3.22 7.93 1.01
CA THR A 76 2.91 6.67 1.70
C THR A 76 1.48 6.30 1.31
N VAL A 77 1.27 5.05 0.93
CA VAL A 77 -0.07 4.56 0.63
C VAL A 77 -0.47 3.55 1.69
N ILE A 78 -1.72 3.64 2.12
CA ILE A 78 -2.26 2.68 3.08
C ILE A 78 -3.16 1.73 2.31
N ILE A 79 -2.80 0.45 2.36
CA ILE A 79 -3.48 -0.62 1.66
C ILE A 79 -4.18 -1.49 2.68
N ILE A 80 -5.44 -1.79 2.43
CA ILE A 80 -6.18 -2.78 3.22
C ILE A 80 -6.29 -4.03 2.36
N SER A 81 -5.86 -5.16 2.88
CA SER A 81 -5.73 -6.38 2.09
C SER A 81 -6.31 -7.58 2.80
N GLN A 82 -7.14 -8.33 2.07
CA GLN A 82 -7.56 -9.67 2.50
C GLN A 82 -6.52 -10.71 2.13
N LEU A 83 -5.55 -10.35 1.28
CA LEU A 83 -4.46 -11.22 0.90
C LEU A 83 -3.35 -11.12 1.92
N GLN A 84 -2.67 -12.24 2.14
CA GLN A 84 -1.55 -12.30 3.10
C GLN A 84 -0.24 -12.23 2.34
N GLY A 85 0.77 -11.68 3.01
CA GLY A 85 2.13 -11.77 2.50
C GLY A 85 2.53 -10.80 1.41
N LEU A 86 1.79 -9.70 1.25
CA LEU A 86 2.24 -8.64 0.35
C LEU A 86 3.56 -8.06 0.86
N ARG A 87 4.54 -7.95 0.01
CA ARG A 87 5.88 -7.48 0.40
C ARG A 87 6.28 -6.18 -0.26
N GLU A 88 5.88 -6.00 -1.51
CA GLU A 88 6.24 -4.83 -2.31
C GLU A 88 4.98 -4.15 -2.78
N ILE A 89 5.07 -2.84 -2.99
CA ILE A 89 3.90 -2.07 -3.43
C ILE A 89 3.33 -2.62 -4.75
N ASN A 90 4.19 -3.10 -5.64
CA ASN A 90 3.74 -3.63 -6.92
C ASN A 90 3.00 -4.95 -6.79
N ASP A 91 3.07 -5.60 -5.64
CA ASP A 91 2.35 -6.86 -5.41
C ASP A 91 0.83 -6.65 -5.38
N VAL A 92 0.37 -5.42 -5.24
CA VAL A 92 -1.08 -5.12 -5.24
C VAL A 92 -1.68 -5.22 -6.64
N LEU A 93 -0.85 -5.15 -7.67
CA LEU A 93 -1.34 -5.20 -9.05
C LEU A 93 -1.69 -6.62 -9.45
N ALA A 94 -2.76 -6.72 -10.23
CA ALA A 94 -3.24 -8.01 -10.73
C ALA A 94 -2.24 -8.67 -11.68
#